data_44599a8f4ba8cb56dff2840a3fef1f20
#
_entry.id   44599a8f4ba8cb56dff2840a3fef1f20
#
_cell.length_a   1.000
_cell.length_b   1.000
_cell.length_c   1.000
_cell.angle_alpha   90.00
_cell.angle_beta   90.00
_cell.angle_gamma   90.00
#
_symmetry.space_group_name_H-M   'P 1'
#
loop_
_entity.id
_entity.type
_entity.pdbx_description
1 polymer ?
#
loop_
_entity_poly.entity_id
_entity_poly.type
_entity_poly.pdbx_seq_one_letter_code
_entity_poly.pdbx_strand_id
1 'polypeptide(L)'
;MFLTQNKMDMANNKVTIYTDGACSGNPGPGGWGAILVSNEHEKELCGGEKETTNNRMELTAVISALSALKRPCEVTLYTDSKYVVDAIEKGWAKKWKANNWMRTNKDKALNSDLWQQLLDLLEIHKVSFVWVKGHAGHAYNERCDRLAVNFYNNMKK
;
A
#
# COMPACT_ATOMS: atom_id res chain seq x y z
N MET A 1 5.24 -25.68 -20.15
CA MET A 1 5.80 -26.00 -18.84
C MET A 1 5.99 -24.77 -17.96
N PHE A 2 6.65 -23.75 -18.46
CA PHE A 2 6.85 -22.52 -17.66
C PHE A 2 5.55 -21.84 -17.22
N LEU A 3 4.57 -21.75 -18.12
CA LEU A 3 3.29 -21.12 -17.80
C LEU A 3 2.53 -21.89 -16.72
N THR A 4 2.59 -23.22 -16.77
CA THR A 4 1.94 -24.07 -15.77
C THR A 4 2.64 -23.92 -14.41
N GLN A 5 3.97 -23.88 -14.45
CA GLN A 5 4.77 -23.68 -13.24
C GLN A 5 4.47 -22.33 -12.59
N ASN A 6 4.40 -21.26 -13.39
CA ASN A 6 4.09 -19.93 -12.89
C ASN A 6 2.69 -19.85 -12.28
N LYS A 7 1.70 -20.50 -12.90
CA LYS A 7 0.34 -20.55 -12.36
C LYS A 7 0.31 -21.30 -11.04
N MET A 8 1.04 -22.39 -10.92
CA MET A 8 1.13 -23.16 -9.67
C MET A 8 1.83 -22.34 -8.60
N ASP A 9 2.90 -21.61 -8.96
CA ASP A 9 3.62 -20.76 -8.03
C ASP A 9 2.74 -19.62 -7.52
N MET A 10 1.95 -18.99 -8.40
CA MET A 10 1.02 -17.94 -7.98
C MET A 10 -0.07 -18.48 -7.07
N ALA A 11 -0.62 -19.67 -7.39
CA ALA A 11 -1.65 -20.29 -6.56
C ALA A 11 -1.11 -20.65 -5.18
N ASN A 12 0.18 -21.03 -5.09
CA ASN A 12 0.82 -21.37 -3.82
C ASN A 12 1.39 -20.13 -3.11
N ASN A 13 1.49 -19.00 -3.82
CA ASN A 13 2.02 -17.75 -3.25
C ASN A 13 0.90 -16.80 -2.88
N LYS A 14 0.00 -17.27 -2.02
CA LYS A 14 -1.06 -16.43 -1.50
C LYS A 14 -0.55 -15.68 -0.27
N VAL A 15 -0.68 -14.38 -0.29
CA VAL A 15 -0.21 -13.51 0.79
C VAL A 15 -1.33 -12.59 1.20
N THR A 16 -1.51 -12.43 2.50
CA THR A 16 -2.40 -11.42 3.04
C THR A 16 -1.55 -10.27 3.55
N ILE A 17 -1.90 -9.05 3.16
CA ILE A 17 -1.16 -7.87 3.56
C ILE A 17 -2.10 -6.89 4.26
N TYR A 18 -1.61 -6.29 5.33
CA TYR A 18 -2.29 -5.23 6.07
C TYR A 18 -1.39 -4.01 6.04
N THR A 19 -1.96 -2.85 5.76
CA THR A 19 -1.18 -1.61 5.66
C THR A 19 -1.88 -0.46 6.36
N ASP A 20 -1.09 0.50 6.82
CA ASP A 20 -1.60 1.75 7.36
C ASP A 20 -0.55 2.85 7.22
N GLY A 21 -1.01 4.08 7.13
CA GLY A 21 -0.16 5.25 7.12
C GLY A 21 -0.73 6.31 8.05
N ALA A 22 0.16 7.07 8.65
CA ALA A 22 -0.23 8.12 9.60
C ALA A 22 0.71 9.31 9.46
N CYS A 23 0.21 10.50 9.74
CA CYS A 23 0.99 11.71 9.65
C CYS A 23 0.66 12.63 10.80
N SER A 24 1.69 13.21 11.42
CA SER A 24 1.53 14.18 12.50
C SER A 24 1.47 15.57 11.86
N GLY A 25 0.27 16.05 11.61
CA GLY A 25 0.06 17.20 10.73
C GLY A 25 -0.05 16.73 9.30
N ASN A 26 -0.46 17.60 8.40
CA ASN A 26 -0.66 17.20 6.99
C ASN A 26 -0.41 18.41 6.09
N PRO A 27 0.85 18.73 5.72
CA PRO A 27 2.06 17.90 5.84
C PRO A 27 2.72 17.94 7.23
N GLY A 28 3.61 16.97 7.45
CA GLY A 28 4.41 16.85 8.66
C GLY A 28 5.13 15.52 8.71
N PRO A 29 5.73 15.18 9.86
CA PRO A 29 6.35 13.85 10.01
C PRO A 29 5.30 12.76 9.90
N GLY A 30 5.60 11.73 9.14
CA GLY A 30 4.68 10.62 8.95
C GLY A 30 5.38 9.28 8.98
N GLY A 31 4.59 8.24 9.23
CA GLY A 31 5.06 6.88 9.23
C GLY A 31 4.09 5.96 8.53
N TRP A 32 4.56 4.78 8.21
CA TRP A 32 3.74 3.72 7.63
C TRP A 32 4.10 2.39 8.27
N GLY A 33 3.14 1.49 8.26
CA GLY A 33 3.35 0.13 8.75
C GLY A 33 2.67 -0.86 7.82
N ALA A 34 3.26 -2.04 7.73
CA ALA A 34 2.71 -3.12 6.94
C ALA A 34 3.00 -4.45 7.62
N ILE A 35 2.06 -5.39 7.50
CA ILE A 35 2.25 -6.75 7.98
C ILE A 35 1.90 -7.69 6.83
N LEU A 36 2.85 -8.56 6.50
CA LEU A 36 2.69 -9.55 5.44
C LEU A 36 2.53 -10.92 6.10
N VAL A 37 1.46 -11.62 5.75
CA VAL A 37 1.17 -12.94 6.34
C VAL A 37 1.09 -13.97 5.21
N SER A 38 1.90 -15.03 5.33
CA SER A 38 1.88 -16.15 4.40
C SER A 38 2.01 -17.43 5.18
N ASN A 39 0.97 -18.26 5.15
CA ASN A 39 0.87 -19.47 5.98
C ASN A 39 1.02 -19.09 7.46
N GLU A 40 2.03 -19.58 8.14
CA GLU A 40 2.28 -19.29 9.57
C GLU A 40 3.34 -18.20 9.77
N HIS A 41 3.83 -17.61 8.67
CA HIS A 41 4.88 -16.62 8.74
C HIS A 41 4.30 -15.21 8.67
N GLU A 42 4.80 -14.34 9.54
CA GLU A 42 4.46 -12.93 9.54
C GLU A 42 5.73 -12.10 9.40
N LYS A 43 5.63 -11.02 8.64
CA LYS A 43 6.73 -10.06 8.51
C LYS A 43 6.17 -8.66 8.69
N GLU A 44 6.77 -7.91 9.61
CA GLU A 44 6.42 -6.50 9.84
C GLU A 44 7.41 -5.60 9.12
N LEU A 45 6.89 -4.56 8.48
CA LEU A 45 7.68 -3.50 7.86
C LEU A 45 7.18 -2.17 8.38
N CYS A 46 8.08 -1.21 8.50
CA CYS A 46 7.69 0.15 8.85
C CYS A 46 8.73 1.12 8.29
N GLY A 47 8.33 2.37 8.20
CA GLY A 47 9.18 3.44 7.72
C GLY A 47 8.49 4.77 7.86
N GLY A 48 9.09 5.81 7.32
CA GLY A 48 8.47 7.14 7.38
C GLY A 48 9.32 8.21 6.72
N GLU A 49 8.81 9.42 6.74
CA GLU A 49 9.46 10.59 6.19
C GLU A 49 9.23 11.79 7.11
N LYS A 50 10.20 12.71 7.14
CA LYS A 50 10.12 13.88 8.02
C LYS A 50 9.06 14.88 7.58
N GLU A 51 8.80 14.96 6.28
CA GLU A 51 7.79 15.86 5.73
C GLU A 51 7.00 15.11 4.66
N THR A 52 5.75 14.78 4.97
CA THR A 52 4.93 13.98 4.08
C THR A 52 3.44 14.25 4.37
N THR A 53 2.59 13.47 3.74
CA THR A 53 1.14 13.55 3.95
C THR A 53 0.59 12.18 4.30
N ASN A 54 -0.61 12.16 4.85
CA ASN A 54 -1.27 10.91 5.18
C ASN A 54 -1.42 10.01 3.95
N ASN A 55 -1.87 10.58 2.82
CA ASN A 55 -2.06 9.80 1.60
C ASN A 55 -0.76 9.22 1.06
N ARG A 56 0.34 9.98 1.14
CA ARG A 56 1.64 9.45 0.72
C ARG A 56 2.09 8.29 1.60
N MET A 57 1.83 8.36 2.90
CA MET A 57 2.20 7.27 3.81
C MET A 57 1.33 6.03 3.57
N GLU A 58 0.05 6.22 3.29
CA GLU A 58 -0.82 5.11 2.91
C GLU A 58 -0.33 4.41 1.64
N LEU A 59 0.02 5.17 0.60
CA LEU A 59 0.55 4.63 -0.63
C LEU A 59 1.90 3.94 -0.42
N THR A 60 2.77 4.58 0.36
CA THR A 60 4.12 4.05 0.62
C THR A 60 4.04 2.71 1.35
N ALA A 61 3.09 2.56 2.27
CA ALA A 61 2.88 1.29 2.96
C ALA A 61 2.56 0.16 1.97
N VAL A 62 1.63 0.42 1.04
CA VAL A 62 1.24 -0.57 0.03
C VAL A 62 2.42 -0.90 -0.89
N ILE A 63 3.09 0.12 -1.40
CA ILE A 63 4.23 -0.05 -2.29
C ILE A 63 5.35 -0.85 -1.61
N SER A 64 5.67 -0.50 -0.37
CA SER A 64 6.74 -1.17 0.38
C SER A 64 6.41 -2.63 0.64
N ALA A 65 5.16 -2.93 0.98
CA ALA A 65 4.72 -4.29 1.23
C ALA A 65 4.81 -5.14 -0.04
N LEU A 66 4.29 -4.62 -1.16
CA LEU A 66 4.32 -5.35 -2.43
C LEU A 66 5.76 -5.51 -2.95
N SER A 67 6.60 -4.51 -2.73
CA SER A 67 8.01 -4.55 -3.15
C SER A 67 8.81 -5.57 -2.35
N ALA A 68 8.36 -5.95 -1.17
CA ALA A 68 9.04 -6.94 -0.34
C ALA A 68 8.80 -8.38 -0.84
N LEU A 69 7.84 -8.58 -1.71
CA LEU A 69 7.54 -9.89 -2.26
C LEU A 69 8.58 -10.24 -3.34
N LYS A 70 9.17 -11.42 -3.22
CA LYS A 70 10.29 -11.82 -4.09
C LYS A 70 9.87 -12.47 -5.39
N ARG A 71 8.59 -12.81 -5.54
CA ARG A 71 8.03 -13.45 -6.74
C ARG A 71 6.59 -13.02 -6.90
N PRO A 72 5.99 -13.21 -8.09
CA PRO A 72 4.58 -12.88 -8.28
C PRO A 72 3.69 -13.61 -7.29
N CYS A 73 2.78 -12.88 -6.65
CA CYS A 73 1.90 -13.41 -5.63
C CYS A 73 0.46 -13.03 -5.89
N GLU A 74 -0.45 -13.83 -5.35
CA GLU A 74 -1.86 -13.49 -5.26
C GLU A 74 -2.06 -12.87 -3.88
N VAL A 75 -2.41 -11.59 -3.84
CA VAL A 75 -2.42 -10.80 -2.62
C VAL A 75 -3.84 -10.33 -2.29
N THR A 76 -4.23 -10.48 -1.03
CA THR A 76 -5.40 -9.81 -0.48
C THR A 76 -4.87 -8.73 0.46
N LEU A 77 -5.16 -7.47 0.14
CA LEU A 77 -4.59 -6.34 0.87
C LEU A 77 -5.68 -5.54 1.57
N TYR A 78 -5.57 -5.46 2.89
CA TYR A 78 -6.52 -4.73 3.74
C TYR A 78 -5.95 -3.36 4.08
N THR A 79 -6.73 -2.32 3.84
CA THR A 79 -6.36 -0.95 4.17
C THR A 79 -7.60 -0.15 4.54
N ASP A 80 -7.44 0.83 5.42
CA ASP A 80 -8.51 1.77 5.74
C ASP A 80 -8.48 3.03 4.87
N SER A 81 -7.53 3.09 3.93
CA SER A 81 -7.41 4.23 3.02
C SER A 81 -8.40 4.12 1.87
N LYS A 82 -9.49 4.84 1.98
CA LYS A 82 -10.46 4.91 0.89
C LYS A 82 -9.87 5.55 -0.36
N TYR A 83 -8.95 6.49 -0.18
CA TYR A 83 -8.22 7.12 -1.26
C TYR A 83 -7.51 6.09 -2.15
N VAL A 84 -6.78 5.15 -1.53
CA VAL A 84 -6.05 4.12 -2.27
C VAL A 84 -7.03 3.16 -2.95
N VAL A 85 -8.01 2.66 -2.21
CA VAL A 85 -8.96 1.67 -2.73
C VAL A 85 -9.77 2.25 -3.89
N ASP A 86 -10.31 3.45 -3.72
CA ASP A 86 -11.13 4.09 -4.76
C ASP A 86 -10.32 4.40 -6.01
N ALA A 87 -9.10 4.88 -5.86
CA ALA A 87 -8.28 5.23 -7.02
C ALA A 87 -7.94 4.00 -7.87
N ILE A 88 -7.83 2.84 -7.26
CA ILE A 88 -7.58 1.59 -7.98
C ILE A 88 -8.90 1.01 -8.52
N GLU A 89 -9.90 0.83 -7.67
CA GLU A 89 -11.14 0.16 -8.06
C GLU A 89 -11.97 0.96 -9.04
N LYS A 90 -11.99 2.28 -8.90
CA LYS A 90 -12.72 3.16 -9.83
C LYS A 90 -11.89 3.53 -11.06
N GLY A 91 -10.65 3.05 -11.13
CA GLY A 91 -9.79 3.27 -12.28
C GLY A 91 -9.21 4.67 -12.39
N TRP A 92 -9.27 5.48 -11.34
CA TRP A 92 -8.77 6.85 -11.36
C TRP A 92 -7.26 6.91 -11.64
N ALA A 93 -6.48 6.05 -10.99
CA ALA A 93 -5.03 6.05 -11.16
C ALA A 93 -4.64 5.73 -12.61
N LYS A 94 -5.30 4.76 -13.23
CA LYS A 94 -5.06 4.41 -14.63
C LYS A 94 -5.46 5.54 -15.57
N LYS A 95 -6.54 6.24 -15.27
CA LYS A 95 -6.98 7.40 -16.06
C LYS A 95 -5.98 8.53 -15.96
N TRP A 96 -5.47 8.81 -14.76
CA TRP A 96 -4.46 9.85 -14.57
C TRP A 96 -3.19 9.52 -15.36
N LYS A 97 -2.75 8.26 -15.30
CA LYS A 97 -1.58 7.82 -16.07
C LYS A 97 -1.80 7.98 -17.56
N ALA A 98 -2.96 7.57 -18.08
CA ALA A 98 -3.30 7.69 -19.50
C ALA A 98 -3.37 9.15 -19.94
N ASN A 99 -3.65 10.06 -19.02
CA ASN A 99 -3.72 11.50 -19.29
C ASN A 99 -2.45 12.24 -18.82
N ASN A 100 -1.29 11.58 -18.90
CA ASN A 100 0.01 12.15 -18.52
C ASN A 100 0.04 12.67 -17.07
N TRP A 101 -0.65 11.99 -16.18
CA TRP A 101 -0.75 12.33 -14.77
C TRP A 101 -1.45 13.67 -14.51
N MET A 102 -2.33 14.07 -15.43
CA MET A 102 -3.20 15.23 -15.24
C MET A 102 -4.57 14.75 -14.79
N ARG A 103 -5.04 15.25 -13.65
CA ARG A 103 -6.37 14.97 -13.15
C ARG A 103 -7.43 15.73 -13.93
N THR A 104 -7.11 16.98 -14.27
CA THR A 104 -7.94 17.85 -15.11
C THR A 104 -7.03 18.54 -16.12
N ASN A 105 -7.61 19.40 -16.98
CA ASN A 105 -6.80 20.16 -17.95
C ASN A 105 -5.78 21.09 -17.28
N LYS A 106 -5.99 21.44 -16.02
CA LYS A 106 -5.14 22.39 -15.31
C LYS A 106 -4.40 21.79 -14.11
N ASP A 107 -4.90 20.71 -13.55
CA ASP A 107 -4.39 20.16 -12.29
C ASP A 107 -3.71 18.81 -12.50
N LYS A 108 -2.50 18.70 -11.97
CA LYS A 108 -1.80 17.41 -11.92
C LYS A 108 -2.42 16.51 -10.85
N ALA A 109 -2.41 15.21 -11.12
CA ALA A 109 -2.75 14.24 -10.10
C ALA A 109 -1.68 14.25 -9.01
N LEU A 110 -2.10 14.29 -7.75
CA LEU A 110 -1.18 14.25 -6.62
C LEU A 110 -0.54 12.86 -6.53
N ASN A 111 0.69 12.84 -6.04
CA ASN A 111 1.39 11.59 -5.73
C ASN A 111 1.64 10.71 -6.96
N SER A 112 1.80 11.32 -8.14
CA SER A 112 2.01 10.58 -9.39
C SER A 112 3.22 9.65 -9.33
N ASP A 113 4.29 10.05 -8.63
CA ASP A 113 5.46 9.24 -8.42
C ASP A 113 5.12 7.90 -7.73
N LEU A 114 4.31 7.97 -6.68
CA LEU A 114 3.90 6.77 -5.94
C LEU A 114 2.88 5.94 -6.72
N TRP A 115 1.93 6.62 -7.39
CA TRP A 115 0.95 5.90 -8.20
C TRP A 115 1.61 5.11 -9.34
N GLN A 116 2.64 5.66 -9.97
CA GLN A 116 3.36 4.94 -11.02
C GLN A 116 4.01 3.67 -10.45
N GLN A 117 4.65 3.78 -9.30
CA GLN A 117 5.25 2.62 -8.64
C GLN A 117 4.21 1.56 -8.30
N LEU A 118 3.07 1.98 -7.76
CA LEU A 118 2.01 1.05 -7.41
C LEU A 118 1.43 0.36 -8.63
N LEU A 119 1.14 1.11 -9.70
CA LEU A 119 0.61 0.52 -10.92
C LEU A 119 1.57 -0.51 -11.52
N ASP A 120 2.88 -0.24 -11.47
CA ASP A 120 3.89 -1.20 -11.94
C ASP A 120 3.84 -2.49 -11.12
N LEU A 121 3.69 -2.38 -9.80
CA LEU A 121 3.59 -3.54 -8.92
C LEU A 121 2.30 -4.33 -9.15
N LEU A 122 1.20 -3.66 -9.50
CA LEU A 122 -0.07 -4.33 -9.79
C LEU A 122 -0.03 -5.12 -11.10
N GLU A 123 0.95 -4.87 -11.95
CA GLU A 123 1.17 -5.70 -13.15
C GLU A 123 1.93 -6.98 -12.81
N ILE A 124 2.69 -6.97 -11.71
CA ILE A 124 3.47 -8.13 -11.28
C ILE A 124 2.64 -9.07 -10.40
N HIS A 125 1.90 -8.48 -9.46
CA HIS A 125 1.11 -9.24 -8.49
C HIS A 125 -0.38 -9.10 -8.77
N LYS A 126 -1.14 -10.15 -8.46
CA LYS A 126 -2.60 -10.09 -8.54
C LYS A 126 -3.11 -9.64 -7.17
N VAL A 127 -3.48 -8.37 -7.06
CA VAL A 127 -3.87 -7.77 -5.79
C VAL A 127 -5.36 -7.47 -5.76
N SER A 128 -6.03 -7.97 -4.71
CA SER A 128 -7.41 -7.62 -4.38
C SER A 128 -7.38 -6.71 -3.16
N PHE A 129 -7.92 -5.50 -3.31
CA PHE A 129 -7.97 -4.53 -2.22
C PHE A 129 -9.27 -4.69 -1.44
N VAL A 130 -9.16 -4.71 -0.11
CA VAL A 130 -10.31 -4.77 0.79
C VAL A 130 -10.28 -3.53 1.67
N TRP A 131 -11.32 -2.70 1.57
CA TRP A 131 -11.42 -1.51 2.41
C TRP A 131 -11.93 -1.90 3.79
N VAL A 132 -11.21 -1.45 4.82
CA VAL A 132 -11.58 -1.68 6.21
C VAL A 132 -12.00 -0.34 6.80
N LYS A 133 -13.22 -0.24 7.30
CA LYS A 133 -13.73 0.99 7.84
C LYS A 133 -13.18 1.20 9.26
N GLY A 134 -12.18 2.08 9.38
CA GLY A 134 -11.53 2.36 10.66
C GLY A 134 -10.69 1.20 11.13
N HIS A 135 -10.16 1.30 12.35
CA HIS A 135 -9.28 0.28 12.92
C HIS A 135 -10.01 -0.69 13.86
N ALA A 136 -11.24 -0.36 14.24
CA ALA A 136 -11.98 -1.10 15.26
C ALA A 136 -12.18 -2.55 14.87
N GLY A 137 -11.75 -3.47 15.71
CA GLY A 137 -11.94 -4.91 15.51
C GLY A 137 -10.95 -5.57 14.57
N HIS A 138 -9.98 -4.84 14.04
CA HIS A 138 -8.98 -5.38 13.14
C HIS A 138 -7.60 -5.32 13.76
N ALA A 139 -7.22 -6.41 14.45
CA ALA A 139 -5.97 -6.46 15.20
C ALA A 139 -4.74 -6.17 14.35
N TYR A 140 -4.68 -6.70 13.12
CA TYR A 140 -3.55 -6.45 12.24
C TYR A 140 -3.49 -4.99 11.80
N ASN A 141 -4.63 -4.38 11.48
CA ASN A 141 -4.66 -2.97 11.07
C ASN A 141 -4.30 -2.05 12.24
N GLU A 142 -4.70 -2.41 13.46
CA GLU A 142 -4.28 -1.68 14.66
C GLU A 142 -2.77 -1.78 14.87
N ARG A 143 -2.18 -2.94 14.62
CA ARG A 143 -0.73 -3.12 14.70
C ARG A 143 -0.01 -2.27 13.68
N CYS A 144 -0.54 -2.19 12.45
CA CYS A 144 0.03 -1.34 11.41
C CYS A 144 -0.02 0.13 11.81
N ASP A 145 -1.12 0.58 12.41
CA ASP A 145 -1.24 1.95 12.91
C ASP A 145 -0.18 2.22 13.97
N ARG A 146 0.01 1.32 14.92
CA ARG A 146 1.05 1.48 15.94
C ARG A 146 2.45 1.54 15.34
N LEU A 147 2.74 0.70 14.34
CA LEU A 147 4.01 0.75 13.64
C LEU A 147 4.24 2.11 13.00
N ALA A 148 3.22 2.64 12.35
CA ALA A 148 3.29 3.94 11.67
C ALA A 148 3.50 5.08 12.67
N VAL A 149 2.68 5.12 13.72
CA VAL A 149 2.73 6.18 14.73
C VAL A 149 4.03 6.14 15.51
N ASN A 150 4.46 4.96 15.91
CA ASN A 150 5.72 4.81 16.64
C ASN A 150 6.91 5.27 15.79
N PHE A 151 6.87 5.00 14.50
CA PHE A 151 7.96 5.41 13.63
C PHE A 151 8.11 6.94 13.59
N TYR A 152 7.03 7.67 13.31
CA TYR A 152 7.16 9.13 13.23
C TYR A 152 7.40 9.78 14.60
N ASN A 153 6.91 9.18 15.68
CA ASN A 153 7.19 9.68 17.02
C ASN A 153 8.68 9.57 17.36
N ASN A 154 9.31 8.49 16.93
CA ASN A 154 10.76 8.32 17.14
C ASN A 154 11.58 9.29 16.32
N MET A 155 11.10 9.68 15.15
CA MET A 155 11.77 10.70 14.33
C MET A 155 11.76 12.09 14.97
N LYS A 156 10.75 12.39 15.80
CA LYS A 156 10.65 13.68 16.49
C LYS A 156 11.66 13.83 17.61
N LYS A 157 12.17 12.73 18.11
CA LYS A 157 13.20 12.74 19.14
C LYS A 157 14.57 12.98 18.49
#